data_05726479c0f5e28a1f1c00e44ef19c9c
#
_entry.id   05726479c0f5e28a1f1c00e44ef19c9c
#
_cell.length_a   1.000
_cell.length_b   1.000
_cell.length_c   1.000
_cell.angle_alpha   90.00
_cell.angle_beta   90.00
_cell.angle_gamma   90.00
#
_symmetry.space_group_name_H-M   'P 1'
#
loop_
_entity.id
_entity.type
_entity.pdbx_description
1 polymer ?
#
loop_
_entity_poly.entity_id
_entity_poly.type
_entity_poly.pdbx_seq_one_letter_code
_entity_poly.pdbx_strand_id
1 'polypeptide(L)'
;RVRSSAASDVYKRQGEYHIIIVDNGRSEILAHPDHIKTLNCIRCGACMNTCPVYRRSGGYSYTYFIPGPIGINLGMAHDPEKYYDNLSACSLCLSCSDVCPAKVDLAEQIYKWRQVLDKIGKADTGKKIMSGGMEILMDHPVWFNAALWAAPLVNHLPRFIKYNDLDAWGKGRELPKFAGESFNEMWKKNKVQGKEETK
;
A
#
# COMPACT_ATOMS: atom_id res chain seq x y z
N ARG A 1 -21.71 -7.37 -22.15
CA ARG A 1 -22.12 -8.13 -23.36
C ARG A 1 -23.60 -8.47 -23.23
N VAL A 2 -24.47 -7.67 -23.82
CA VAL A 2 -25.89 -8.00 -23.90
C VAL A 2 -26.03 -9.21 -24.81
N ARG A 3 -26.58 -10.32 -24.30
CA ARG A 3 -26.89 -11.46 -25.16
C ARG A 3 -28.00 -11.05 -26.08
N SER A 4 -27.67 -10.83 -27.35
CA SER A 4 -28.59 -10.34 -28.39
C SER A 4 -29.85 -11.19 -28.56
N SER A 5 -29.79 -12.48 -28.22
CA SER A 5 -30.97 -13.39 -28.36
C SER A 5 -32.10 -13.09 -27.37
N ALA A 6 -31.77 -12.79 -26.09
CA ALA A 6 -32.83 -12.47 -25.10
C ALA A 6 -33.49 -11.12 -25.40
N ALA A 7 -32.69 -10.12 -25.80
CA ALA A 7 -33.20 -8.81 -26.16
C ALA A 7 -34.14 -8.84 -27.39
N SER A 8 -33.83 -9.66 -28.41
CA SER A 8 -34.65 -9.77 -29.62
C SER A 8 -36.00 -10.45 -29.35
N ASP A 9 -36.07 -11.40 -28.42
CA ASP A 9 -37.31 -12.07 -28.06
C ASP A 9 -38.26 -11.16 -27.26
N VAL A 10 -37.69 -10.35 -26.34
CA VAL A 10 -38.46 -9.35 -25.58
C VAL A 10 -39.01 -8.27 -26.53
N TYR A 11 -38.20 -7.79 -27.45
CA TYR A 11 -38.60 -6.80 -28.44
C TYR A 11 -39.74 -7.27 -29.33
N LYS A 12 -39.71 -8.51 -29.78
CA LYS A 12 -40.77 -9.09 -30.64
C LYS A 12 -42.11 -9.31 -29.94
N ARG A 13 -42.08 -9.53 -28.62
CA ARG A 13 -43.28 -9.87 -27.85
C ARG A 13 -43.98 -8.69 -27.20
N GLN A 14 -43.22 -7.66 -26.79
CA GLN A 14 -43.76 -6.59 -25.94
C GLN A 14 -43.87 -5.22 -26.64
N GLY A 15 -43.30 -5.03 -27.81
CA GLY A 15 -43.31 -3.76 -28.53
C GLY A 15 -42.53 -2.61 -27.88
N GLU A 16 -42.00 -2.81 -26.65
CA GLU A 16 -41.23 -1.85 -25.92
C GLU A 16 -39.84 -2.43 -25.56
N TYR A 17 -38.80 -1.57 -25.62
CA TYR A 17 -37.45 -1.95 -25.33
C TYR A 17 -36.83 -0.99 -24.29
N HIS A 18 -36.55 -1.51 -23.09
CA HIS A 18 -36.00 -0.72 -22.02
C HIS A 18 -34.49 -1.02 -21.87
N ILE A 19 -33.66 0.02 -21.95
CA ILE A 19 -32.20 -0.08 -21.71
C ILE A 19 -31.92 0.60 -20.38
N ILE A 20 -31.42 -0.16 -19.43
CA ILE A 20 -30.96 0.33 -18.13
C ILE A 20 -29.46 0.31 -18.11
N ILE A 21 -28.83 1.48 -18.01
CA ILE A 21 -27.38 1.63 -17.88
C ILE A 21 -27.05 1.87 -16.42
N VAL A 22 -26.30 0.94 -15.83
CA VAL A 22 -25.81 1.04 -14.44
C VAL A 22 -24.36 1.49 -14.48
N ASP A 23 -24.10 2.75 -14.15
CA ASP A 23 -22.75 3.31 -14.12
C ASP A 23 -21.99 2.93 -12.83
N ASN A 24 -22.61 3.11 -11.67
CA ASN A 24 -22.02 2.82 -10.37
C ASN A 24 -20.59 3.38 -10.19
N GLY A 25 -20.36 4.64 -10.61
CA GLY A 25 -19.10 5.35 -10.49
C GLY A 25 -18.01 4.95 -11.52
N ARG A 26 -18.32 4.11 -12.51
CA ARG A 26 -17.33 3.70 -13.52
C ARG A 26 -16.92 4.84 -14.44
N SER A 27 -17.81 5.76 -14.73
CA SER A 27 -17.51 6.97 -15.51
C SER A 27 -16.49 7.85 -14.80
N GLU A 28 -16.55 7.95 -13.49
CA GLU A 28 -15.58 8.68 -12.69
C GLU A 28 -14.18 8.03 -12.76
N ILE A 29 -14.12 6.70 -12.69
CA ILE A 29 -12.86 5.97 -12.84
C ILE A 29 -12.26 6.18 -14.22
N LEU A 30 -13.08 6.26 -15.27
CA LEU A 30 -12.64 6.56 -16.63
C LEU A 30 -11.98 7.94 -16.75
N ALA A 31 -12.43 8.92 -15.96
CA ALA A 31 -11.86 10.26 -15.95
C ALA A 31 -10.46 10.31 -15.30
N HIS A 32 -10.06 9.28 -14.56
CA HIS A 32 -8.78 9.21 -13.87
C HIS A 32 -7.78 8.31 -14.61
N PRO A 33 -6.81 8.88 -15.36
CA PRO A 33 -5.88 8.09 -16.17
C PRO A 33 -5.04 7.11 -15.34
N ASP A 34 -4.75 7.46 -14.09
CA ASP A 34 -3.99 6.62 -13.17
C ASP A 34 -4.74 5.36 -12.71
N HIS A 35 -6.08 5.38 -12.74
CA HIS A 35 -6.94 4.32 -12.20
C HIS A 35 -7.80 3.62 -13.25
N ILE A 36 -7.79 4.07 -14.48
CA ILE A 36 -8.60 3.53 -15.58
C ILE A 36 -8.40 2.02 -15.79
N LYS A 37 -7.19 1.53 -15.60
CA LYS A 37 -6.87 0.10 -15.75
C LYS A 37 -7.65 -0.80 -14.79
N THR A 38 -8.17 -0.27 -13.68
CA THR A 38 -9.03 -1.02 -12.76
C THR A 38 -10.28 -1.57 -13.46
N LEU A 39 -10.79 -0.87 -14.47
CA LEU A 39 -11.96 -1.27 -15.25
C LEU A 39 -11.71 -2.51 -16.13
N ASN A 40 -10.45 -2.83 -16.42
CA ASN A 40 -10.07 -4.03 -17.17
C ASN A 40 -10.18 -5.32 -16.34
N CYS A 41 -10.54 -5.22 -15.07
CA CYS A 41 -10.60 -6.36 -14.16
C CYS A 41 -11.66 -7.38 -14.59
N ILE A 42 -11.24 -8.61 -14.88
CA ILE A 42 -12.12 -9.73 -15.26
C ILE A 42 -12.64 -10.53 -14.04
N ARG A 43 -12.33 -10.09 -12.83
CA ARG A 43 -12.74 -10.71 -11.56
C ARG A 43 -12.29 -12.17 -11.37
N CYS A 44 -11.12 -12.53 -11.87
CA CYS A 44 -10.57 -13.88 -11.77
C CYS A 44 -10.09 -14.28 -10.36
N GLY A 45 -9.88 -13.32 -9.45
CA GLY A 45 -9.43 -13.57 -8.07
C GLY A 45 -7.94 -13.85 -7.89
N ALA A 46 -7.13 -13.90 -8.95
CA ALA A 46 -5.71 -14.22 -8.87
C ALA A 46 -4.93 -13.29 -7.92
N CYS A 47 -5.24 -12.00 -7.93
CA CYS A 47 -4.61 -11.01 -7.04
C CYS A 47 -4.89 -11.27 -5.54
N MET A 48 -6.05 -11.81 -5.20
CA MET A 48 -6.36 -12.21 -3.80
C MET A 48 -5.58 -13.46 -3.42
N ASN A 49 -5.52 -14.43 -4.32
CA ASN A 49 -4.84 -15.70 -4.04
C ASN A 49 -3.35 -15.52 -3.77
N THR A 50 -2.67 -14.60 -4.47
CA THR A 50 -1.24 -14.33 -4.27
C THR A 50 -0.94 -13.34 -3.13
N CYS A 51 -1.94 -12.57 -2.67
CA CYS A 51 -1.72 -11.51 -1.69
C CYS A 51 -1.37 -12.06 -0.30
N PRO A 52 -0.18 -11.71 0.27
CA PRO A 52 0.21 -12.18 1.58
C PRO A 52 -0.70 -11.64 2.69
N VAL A 53 -1.20 -10.43 2.54
CA VAL A 53 -2.12 -9.82 3.51
C VAL A 53 -3.46 -10.54 3.49
N TYR A 54 -4.05 -10.72 2.31
CA TYR A 54 -5.33 -11.44 2.18
C TYR A 54 -5.25 -12.87 2.73
N ARG A 55 -4.16 -13.57 2.44
CA ARG A 55 -3.96 -14.95 2.94
C ARG A 55 -3.85 -15.04 4.46
N ARG A 56 -3.46 -13.97 5.14
CA ARG A 56 -3.34 -13.91 6.61
C ARG A 56 -4.61 -13.42 7.29
N SER A 57 -5.25 -12.38 6.76
CA SER A 57 -6.38 -11.70 7.40
C SER A 57 -7.74 -12.19 6.90
N GLY A 58 -7.79 -12.80 5.70
CA GLY A 58 -9.03 -13.18 5.03
C GLY A 58 -9.82 -12.00 4.48
N GLY A 59 -10.93 -12.31 3.81
CA GLY A 59 -11.74 -11.29 3.14
C GLY A 59 -12.53 -10.39 4.08
N TYR A 60 -12.90 -10.88 5.23
CA TYR A 60 -13.71 -10.14 6.21
C TYR A 60 -12.99 -8.92 6.81
N SER A 61 -11.67 -8.92 6.84
CA SER A 61 -10.88 -7.78 7.33
C SER A 61 -10.93 -6.55 6.42
N TYR A 62 -11.38 -6.73 5.18
CA TYR A 62 -11.57 -5.62 4.25
C TYR A 62 -12.95 -5.02 4.44
N THR A 63 -13.04 -3.70 4.54
CA THR A 63 -14.30 -2.99 4.76
C THR A 63 -15.17 -2.89 3.50
N TYR A 64 -14.59 -3.07 2.33
CA TYR A 64 -15.29 -3.07 1.05
C TYR A 64 -15.76 -4.48 0.70
N PHE A 65 -16.93 -4.62 0.05
CA PHE A 65 -17.56 -5.92 -0.26
C PHE A 65 -16.74 -6.80 -1.21
N ILE A 66 -15.85 -6.22 -2.01
CA ILE A 66 -14.84 -6.95 -2.76
C ILE A 66 -13.53 -6.85 -1.99
N PRO A 67 -12.98 -7.96 -1.47
CA PRO A 67 -11.74 -7.92 -0.70
C PRO A 67 -10.49 -7.95 -1.59
N GLY A 68 -9.32 -7.80 -0.97
CA GLY A 68 -8.03 -7.92 -1.61
C GLY A 68 -7.61 -6.71 -2.44
N PRO A 69 -6.52 -6.83 -3.22
CA PRO A 69 -5.91 -5.70 -3.93
C PRO A 69 -6.85 -4.96 -4.88
N ILE A 70 -7.69 -5.68 -5.62
CA ILE A 70 -8.68 -5.05 -6.50
C ILE A 70 -9.76 -4.32 -5.69
N GLY A 71 -10.17 -4.88 -4.55
CA GLY A 71 -11.16 -4.27 -3.68
C GLY A 71 -10.67 -2.99 -3.03
N ILE A 72 -9.38 -2.89 -2.69
CA ILE A 72 -8.78 -1.65 -2.21
C ILE A 72 -8.94 -0.55 -3.26
N ASN A 73 -8.58 -0.83 -4.53
CA ASN A 73 -8.69 0.15 -5.60
C ASN A 73 -10.13 0.56 -5.88
N LEU A 74 -11.06 -0.40 -5.91
CA LEU A 74 -12.49 -0.12 -6.15
C LEU A 74 -13.13 0.62 -4.98
N GLY A 75 -12.78 0.30 -3.74
CA GLY A 75 -13.27 0.99 -2.56
C GLY A 75 -12.84 2.46 -2.56
N MET A 76 -11.56 2.72 -2.87
CA MET A 76 -11.04 4.08 -2.98
C MET A 76 -11.69 4.88 -4.11
N ALA A 77 -12.00 4.24 -5.22
CA ALA A 77 -12.70 4.89 -6.33
C ALA A 77 -14.17 5.19 -6.01
N HIS A 78 -14.79 4.39 -5.14
CA HIS A 78 -16.19 4.55 -4.76
C HIS A 78 -16.39 5.59 -3.65
N ASP A 79 -15.61 5.48 -2.56
CA ASP A 79 -15.68 6.38 -1.41
C ASP A 79 -14.32 6.42 -0.68
N PRO A 80 -13.46 7.37 -1.05
CA PRO A 80 -12.14 7.48 -0.44
C PRO A 80 -12.20 7.75 1.08
N GLU A 81 -13.22 8.46 1.55
CA GLU A 81 -13.33 8.81 2.97
C GLU A 81 -13.66 7.62 3.86
N LYS A 82 -14.37 6.66 3.31
CA LYS A 82 -14.81 5.45 4.03
C LYS A 82 -13.78 4.32 3.99
N TYR A 83 -13.06 4.18 2.87
CA TYR A 83 -12.25 2.98 2.61
C TYR A 83 -10.73 3.20 2.66
N TYR A 84 -10.27 4.41 3.07
CA TYR A 84 -8.86 4.76 3.09
C TYR A 84 -7.99 3.86 3.98
N ASP A 85 -8.53 3.31 5.06
CA ASP A 85 -7.78 2.45 5.99
C ASP A 85 -7.24 1.20 5.30
N ASN A 86 -7.95 0.67 4.29
CA ASN A 86 -7.52 -0.49 3.52
C ASN A 86 -6.20 -0.27 2.77
N LEU A 87 -5.86 0.98 2.43
CA LEU A 87 -4.59 1.31 1.78
C LEU A 87 -3.38 0.98 2.64
N SER A 88 -3.50 1.15 3.96
CA SER A 88 -2.43 0.86 4.91
C SER A 88 -2.13 -0.63 5.05
N ALA A 89 -3.09 -1.50 4.74
CA ALA A 89 -2.93 -2.95 4.79
C ALA A 89 -1.99 -3.50 3.70
N CYS A 90 -1.83 -2.79 2.58
CA CYS A 90 -1.01 -3.25 1.47
C CYS A 90 0.49 -3.08 1.76
N SER A 91 1.28 -4.14 1.57
CA SER A 91 2.75 -4.13 1.70
C SER A 91 3.49 -3.69 0.43
N LEU A 92 2.78 -3.38 -0.67
CA LEU A 92 3.34 -3.03 -1.98
C LEU A 92 4.32 -4.08 -2.53
N CYS A 93 4.08 -5.35 -2.28
CA CYS A 93 4.95 -6.46 -2.73
C CYS A 93 4.86 -6.76 -4.24
N LEU A 94 4.06 -6.04 -5.01
CA LEU A 94 3.84 -6.14 -6.46
C LEU A 94 3.22 -7.45 -6.97
N SER A 95 3.17 -8.49 -6.17
CA SER A 95 2.71 -9.83 -6.57
C SER A 95 1.33 -9.85 -7.25
N CYS A 96 0.42 -8.95 -6.84
CA CYS A 96 -0.91 -8.84 -7.45
C CYS A 96 -0.88 -8.23 -8.86
N SER A 97 0.09 -7.36 -9.15
CA SER A 97 0.30 -6.78 -10.49
C SER A 97 0.89 -7.83 -11.43
N ASP A 98 1.87 -8.61 -10.96
CA ASP A 98 2.54 -9.64 -11.76
C ASP A 98 1.60 -10.76 -12.19
N VAL A 99 0.78 -11.26 -11.27
CA VAL A 99 -0.13 -12.39 -11.53
C VAL A 99 -1.38 -11.99 -12.33
N CYS A 100 -1.63 -10.69 -12.52
CA CYS A 100 -2.85 -10.22 -13.15
C CYS A 100 -2.90 -10.56 -14.65
N PRO A 101 -3.86 -11.40 -15.12
CA PRO A 101 -3.97 -11.75 -16.54
C PRO A 101 -4.42 -10.56 -17.40
N ALA A 102 -5.15 -9.60 -16.82
CA ALA A 102 -5.61 -8.39 -17.50
C ALA A 102 -4.59 -7.25 -17.40
N LYS A 103 -3.40 -7.50 -16.82
CA LYS A 103 -2.32 -6.51 -16.63
C LYS A 103 -2.80 -5.21 -15.96
N VAL A 104 -3.65 -5.36 -14.94
CA VAL A 104 -4.05 -4.26 -14.06
C VAL A 104 -2.92 -4.04 -13.06
N ASP A 105 -2.38 -2.84 -13.05
CA ASP A 105 -1.26 -2.45 -12.20
C ASP A 105 -1.75 -2.08 -10.79
N LEU A 106 -2.22 -3.09 -10.06
CA LEU A 106 -2.93 -2.89 -8.79
C LEU A 106 -2.07 -2.23 -7.71
N ALA A 107 -0.81 -2.64 -7.62
CA ALA A 107 0.09 -2.11 -6.60
C ALA A 107 0.45 -0.64 -6.88
N GLU A 108 0.70 -0.28 -8.13
CA GLU A 108 0.96 1.10 -8.56
C GLU A 108 -0.24 2.00 -8.27
N GLN A 109 -1.45 1.52 -8.58
CA GLN A 109 -2.68 2.27 -8.30
C GLN A 109 -2.89 2.48 -6.80
N ILE A 110 -2.61 1.46 -5.96
CA ILE A 110 -2.68 1.60 -4.50
C ILE A 110 -1.67 2.64 -4.01
N TYR A 111 -0.47 2.66 -4.58
CA TYR A 111 0.53 3.67 -4.26
C TYR A 111 0.06 5.08 -4.62
N LYS A 112 -0.53 5.27 -5.79
CA LYS A 112 -1.12 6.55 -6.21
C LYS A 112 -2.28 6.99 -5.32
N TRP A 113 -3.14 6.07 -4.89
CA TRP A 113 -4.17 6.37 -3.91
C TRP A 113 -3.62 6.85 -2.58
N ARG A 114 -2.48 6.33 -2.12
CA ARG A 114 -1.80 6.85 -0.92
C ARG A 114 -1.36 8.29 -1.07
N GLN A 115 -0.89 8.68 -2.26
CA GLN A 115 -0.54 10.07 -2.55
C GLN A 115 -1.76 11.00 -2.55
N VAL A 116 -2.89 10.53 -3.11
CA VAL A 116 -4.16 11.27 -3.08
C VAL A 116 -4.65 11.45 -1.64
N LEU A 117 -4.54 10.41 -0.81
CA LEU A 117 -4.93 10.45 0.59
C LEU A 117 -4.17 11.51 1.38
N ASP A 118 -2.88 11.65 1.12
CA ASP A 118 -2.06 12.69 1.77
C ASP A 118 -2.52 14.10 1.37
N LYS A 119 -2.85 14.31 0.10
CA LYS A 119 -3.40 15.58 -0.40
C LYS A 119 -4.76 15.92 0.23
N ILE A 120 -5.63 14.93 0.46
CA ILE A 120 -6.94 15.11 1.12
C ILE A 120 -6.78 15.41 2.62
N GLY A 121 -5.59 15.22 3.20
CA GLY A 121 -5.33 15.53 4.61
C GLY A 121 -5.81 14.46 5.60
N LYS A 122 -6.19 13.29 5.13
CA LYS A 122 -6.58 12.13 5.97
C LYS A 122 -5.38 11.34 6.50
N ALA A 123 -4.14 11.72 6.12
CA ALA A 123 -2.95 11.10 6.69
C ALA A 123 -2.84 11.43 8.19
N ASP A 124 -2.50 10.42 8.98
CA ASP A 124 -2.32 10.55 10.42
C ASP A 124 -1.30 11.65 10.75
N THR A 125 -1.72 12.60 11.59
CA THR A 125 -0.91 13.77 12.00
C THR A 125 0.42 13.34 12.62
N GLY A 126 0.41 12.26 13.42
CA GLY A 126 1.64 11.71 14.01
C GLY A 126 2.62 11.23 12.93
N LYS A 127 2.13 10.57 11.88
CA LYS A 127 2.96 10.14 10.73
C LYS A 127 3.50 11.33 9.94
N LYS A 128 2.72 12.40 9.78
CA LYS A 128 3.18 13.63 9.09
C LYS A 128 4.32 14.30 9.83
N ILE A 129 4.20 14.46 11.17
CA ILE A 129 5.24 15.05 12.00
C ILE A 129 6.51 14.20 11.97
N MET A 130 6.37 12.88 12.11
CA MET A 130 7.50 11.95 12.06
C MET A 130 8.19 11.96 10.69
N SER A 131 7.42 11.97 9.61
CA SER A 131 7.93 12.01 8.24
C SER A 131 8.65 13.32 7.95
N GLY A 132 8.09 14.47 8.35
CA GLY A 132 8.74 15.78 8.21
C GLY A 132 10.01 15.90 9.04
N GLY A 133 10.03 15.38 10.26
CA GLY A 133 11.25 15.32 11.07
C GLY A 133 12.33 14.44 10.42
N MET A 134 11.94 13.31 9.83
CA MET A 134 12.85 12.44 9.11
C MET A 134 13.40 13.09 7.83
N GLU A 135 12.57 13.83 7.10
CA GLU A 135 12.96 14.60 5.92
C GLU A 135 14.06 15.60 6.26
N ILE A 136 13.86 16.44 7.27
CA ILE A 136 14.84 17.43 7.74
C ILE A 136 16.14 16.73 8.17
N LEU A 137 16.04 15.60 8.88
CA LEU A 137 17.19 14.85 9.34
C LEU A 137 18.01 14.28 8.17
N MET A 138 17.33 13.77 7.13
CA MET A 138 17.99 13.15 5.99
C MET A 138 18.55 14.17 4.99
N ASP A 139 17.95 15.35 4.90
CA ASP A 139 18.40 16.42 4.01
C ASP A 139 19.73 17.05 4.48
N HIS A 140 20.05 16.96 5.78
CA HIS A 140 21.24 17.51 6.35
C HIS A 140 22.25 16.43 6.77
N PRO A 141 23.35 16.24 6.01
CA PRO A 141 24.34 15.17 6.31
C PRO A 141 24.95 15.24 7.71
N VAL A 142 25.12 16.45 8.25
CA VAL A 142 25.66 16.65 9.60
C VAL A 142 24.71 16.12 10.67
N TRP A 143 23.42 16.46 10.58
CA TRP A 143 22.39 15.99 11.49
C TRP A 143 22.18 14.48 11.39
N PHE A 144 22.21 13.95 10.17
CA PHE A 144 22.11 12.51 9.92
C PHE A 144 23.26 11.73 10.55
N ASN A 145 24.50 12.19 10.34
CA ASN A 145 25.68 11.55 10.94
C ASN A 145 25.68 11.66 12.47
N ALA A 146 25.27 12.79 13.02
CA ALA A 146 25.11 12.96 14.47
C ALA A 146 24.05 12.00 15.05
N ALA A 147 22.93 11.81 14.36
CA ALA A 147 21.90 10.86 14.75
C ALA A 147 22.40 9.41 14.69
N LEU A 148 23.15 9.03 13.65
CA LEU A 148 23.77 7.71 13.54
C LEU A 148 24.79 7.47 14.66
N TRP A 149 25.57 8.47 15.03
CA TRP A 149 26.51 8.38 16.14
C TRP A 149 25.79 8.21 17.49
N ALA A 150 24.66 8.88 17.67
CA ALA A 150 23.85 8.77 18.89
C ALA A 150 22.97 7.50 18.95
N ALA A 151 22.67 6.87 17.83
CA ALA A 151 21.77 5.72 17.76
C ALA A 151 22.15 4.55 18.70
N PRO A 152 23.45 4.18 18.88
CA PRO A 152 23.82 3.12 19.81
C PRO A 152 23.49 3.42 21.28
N LEU A 153 23.33 4.68 21.67
CA LEU A 153 22.91 5.06 23.03
C LEU A 153 21.51 4.53 23.37
N VAL A 154 20.65 4.37 22.35
CA VAL A 154 19.32 3.79 22.52
C VAL A 154 19.39 2.35 23.03
N ASN A 155 20.45 1.61 22.73
CA ASN A 155 20.64 0.24 23.21
C ASN A 155 20.69 0.18 24.75
N HIS A 156 21.17 1.23 25.41
CA HIS A 156 21.36 1.30 26.86
C HIS A 156 20.13 1.83 27.61
N LEU A 157 19.12 2.34 26.87
CA LEU A 157 17.89 2.81 27.49
C LEU A 157 17.10 1.67 28.15
N PRO A 158 16.49 1.89 29.32
CA PRO A 158 15.67 0.90 29.98
C PRO A 158 14.41 0.53 29.17
N ARG A 159 13.90 -0.69 29.39
CA ARG A 159 12.79 -1.24 28.58
C ARG A 159 11.52 -0.39 28.64
N PHE A 160 11.21 0.24 29.76
CA PHE A 160 10.01 1.06 29.92
C PHE A 160 10.02 2.33 29.04
N ILE A 161 11.20 2.81 28.67
CA ILE A 161 11.34 3.96 27.74
C ILE A 161 11.23 3.49 26.30
N LYS A 162 11.79 2.30 25.98
CA LYS A 162 11.79 1.74 24.62
C LYS A 162 10.44 1.18 24.18
N TYR A 163 9.62 0.72 25.13
CA TYR A 163 8.41 -0.05 24.87
C TYR A 163 7.23 0.49 25.69
N ASN A 164 6.82 1.70 25.39
CA ASN A 164 5.64 2.33 25.97
C ASN A 164 4.52 2.48 24.93
N ASP A 165 3.32 2.83 25.36
CA ASP A 165 2.16 3.00 24.48
C ASP A 165 2.28 4.20 23.53
N LEU A 166 3.19 5.12 23.80
CA LEU A 166 3.47 6.30 22.99
C LEU A 166 4.53 6.03 21.92
N ASP A 167 5.20 4.88 21.99
CA ASP A 167 6.21 4.52 21.02
C ASP A 167 5.57 4.07 19.69
N ALA A 168 6.00 4.68 18.61
CA ALA A 168 5.55 4.34 17.26
C ALA A 168 5.87 2.89 16.87
N TRP A 169 6.84 2.25 17.51
CA TRP A 169 7.19 0.85 17.28
C TRP A 169 6.22 -0.11 17.98
N GLY A 170 5.59 0.32 19.07
CA GLY A 170 4.50 -0.37 19.76
C GLY A 170 4.90 -1.55 20.63
N LYS A 171 3.98 -1.96 21.50
CA LYS A 171 4.08 -3.17 22.31
C LYS A 171 4.13 -4.41 21.45
N GLY A 172 5.04 -5.34 21.73
CA GLY A 172 5.13 -6.63 21.02
C GLY A 172 6.11 -6.66 19.85
N ARG A 173 6.84 -5.57 19.60
CA ARG A 173 7.95 -5.54 18.65
C ARG A 173 9.25 -5.27 19.39
N GLU A 174 10.30 -6.01 19.06
CA GLU A 174 11.63 -5.71 19.57
C GLU A 174 12.37 -4.77 18.63
N LEU A 175 12.93 -3.69 19.19
CA LEU A 175 13.83 -2.82 18.45
C LEU A 175 15.11 -3.60 18.13
N PRO A 176 15.57 -3.61 16.89
CA PRO A 176 16.85 -4.20 16.54
C PRO A 176 17.96 -3.45 17.29
N LYS A 177 18.99 -4.17 17.67
CA LYS A 177 20.17 -3.53 18.27
C LYS A 177 20.87 -2.67 17.23
N PHE A 178 21.07 -1.40 17.57
CA PHE A 178 21.83 -0.50 16.73
C PHE A 178 23.31 -0.90 16.74
N ALA A 179 23.89 -0.93 15.54
CA ALA A 179 25.32 -1.21 15.39
C ALA A 179 26.17 -0.08 15.99
N GLY A 180 27.33 -0.42 16.56
CA GLY A 180 28.21 0.57 17.13
C GLY A 180 28.99 1.42 16.11
N GLU A 181 29.07 0.97 14.85
CA GLU A 181 29.69 1.69 13.75
C GLU A 181 28.66 1.84 12.60
N SER A 182 28.65 3.00 11.94
CA SER A 182 27.81 3.22 10.76
C SER A 182 28.34 2.44 9.54
N PHE A 183 27.44 2.15 8.58
CA PHE A 183 27.84 1.50 7.32
C PHE A 183 28.97 2.28 6.63
N ASN A 184 28.90 3.60 6.60
CA ASN A 184 29.93 4.44 5.98
C ASN A 184 31.28 4.31 6.67
N GLU A 185 31.33 4.16 7.99
CA GLU A 185 32.56 3.92 8.72
C GLU A 185 33.12 2.53 8.44
N MET A 186 32.26 1.51 8.45
CA MET A 186 32.64 0.14 8.10
C MET A 186 33.20 0.05 6.67
N TRP A 187 32.53 0.76 5.72
CA TRP A 187 32.98 0.82 4.34
C TRP A 187 34.31 1.47 4.19
N LYS A 188 34.56 2.64 4.82
CA LYS A 188 35.85 3.32 4.82
C LYS A 188 36.98 2.48 5.43
N LYS A 189 36.65 1.64 6.41
CA LYS A 189 37.58 0.72 7.04
C LYS A 189 37.75 -0.60 6.28
N ASN A 190 37.18 -0.74 5.09
CA ASN A 190 37.12 -1.98 4.27
C ASN A 190 36.59 -3.22 5.00
N LYS A 191 35.82 -3.03 6.08
CA LYS A 191 35.20 -4.13 6.85
C LYS A 191 34.05 -4.81 6.16
N VAL A 192 33.42 -4.14 5.15
CA VAL A 192 32.25 -4.65 4.43
C VAL A 192 32.64 -5.49 3.23
N GLN A 193 33.80 -5.24 2.64
CA GLN A 193 34.35 -6.15 1.64
C GLN A 193 34.95 -7.32 2.40
N GLY A 194 34.27 -8.46 2.34
CA GLY A 194 34.85 -9.72 2.80
C GLY A 194 36.18 -9.92 2.08
N LYS A 195 37.28 -9.63 2.74
CA LYS A 195 38.54 -10.17 2.32
C LYS A 195 38.40 -11.68 2.48
N GLU A 196 38.08 -12.38 1.40
CA GLU A 196 38.61 -13.71 1.22
C GLU A 196 40.14 -13.54 1.30
N GLU A 197 40.69 -13.74 2.49
CA GLU A 197 42.09 -14.02 2.63
C GLU A 197 42.32 -15.37 1.98
N THR A 198 42.58 -15.34 0.67
CA THR A 198 43.28 -16.43 0.01
C THR A 198 44.63 -16.56 0.69
N LYS A 199 44.72 -17.54 1.57
CA LYS A 199 45.99 -18.17 1.93
C LYS A 199 46.38 -19.15 0.84
#